data_c78aee146441da12a596fabc2963abe4
#
_entry.id   c78aee146441da12a596fabc2963abe4
#
_cell.length_a   1.000
_cell.length_b   1.000
_cell.length_c   1.000
_cell.angle_alpha   90.00
_cell.angle_beta   90.00
_cell.angle_gamma   90.00
#
_symmetry.space_group_name_H-M   'P 1'
#
loop_
_entity.id
_entity.type
_entity.pdbx_description
1 polymer ?
#
loop_
_entity_poly.entity_id
_entity_poly.type
_entity_poly.pdbx_seq_one_letter_code
_entity_poly.pdbx_strand_id
1 'polypeptide(L)'
;MIYNILMYALKVGIAFCSLYNDKLKKMHIGEHLSFKLLKEKVNKNDEYLWFHAASLGEFEQGRPLIEAIRREKPQYKILLTFFSPSGYEVRKDYKGADIITYLPIDTPKNANRFIDLINPKMAFFIKYEFWYNYLKILKERNIPSYSISSIFRPQQVFFKLYGRKYSKVLNYFTRFYVQNTASKQLLSNIGINNVTVSGDTRFDRVIDIRNQSKRLPIVEAFTGKEITKQGTLLTRKRNNRLIFVAGSSWLVDEKIFLKYFNAHPGWKLIIAPHVISTNRLSQIKTLISKDKKVINYTHATATDVSDADVLIVDCIGLLSSIYMYGDLSYVGGGFGVTSSLWNTSYFWTQ
;
A
#
# COMPACT_ATOMS: atom_id res chain seq x y z
N MET A 1 -2.19 33.47 0.58
CA MET A 1 -3.53 33.93 1.04
C MET A 1 -4.64 32.98 0.59
N ILE A 2 -4.82 32.72 -0.71
CA ILE A 2 -5.90 31.86 -1.24
C ILE A 2 -5.85 30.44 -0.65
N TYR A 3 -4.69 29.78 -0.58
CA TYR A 3 -4.54 28.44 0.00
C TYR A 3 -5.08 28.38 1.45
N ASN A 4 -4.75 29.35 2.28
CA ASN A 4 -5.21 29.36 3.67
C ASN A 4 -6.73 29.53 3.79
N ILE A 5 -7.33 30.35 2.90
CA ILE A 5 -8.79 30.49 2.84
C ILE A 5 -9.42 29.13 2.49
N LEU A 6 -8.87 28.43 1.50
CA LEU A 6 -9.34 27.08 1.12
C LEU A 6 -9.20 26.08 2.27
N MET A 7 -8.10 26.12 3.05
CA MET A 7 -7.91 25.23 4.20
C MET A 7 -8.90 25.53 5.34
N TYR A 8 -9.22 26.80 5.60
CA TYR A 8 -10.26 27.15 6.56
C TYR A 8 -11.66 26.73 6.06
N ALA A 9 -11.97 26.93 4.78
CA ALA A 9 -13.21 26.49 4.18
C ALA A 9 -13.34 24.95 4.23
N LEU A 10 -12.26 24.21 3.92
CA LEU A 10 -12.20 22.77 4.06
C LEU A 10 -12.48 22.34 5.51
N LYS A 11 -11.87 23.01 6.48
CA LYS A 11 -12.09 22.73 7.92
C LYS A 11 -13.55 22.88 8.31
N VAL A 12 -14.19 23.97 7.91
CA VAL A 12 -15.62 24.21 8.16
C VAL A 12 -16.49 23.19 7.43
N GLY A 13 -16.15 22.89 6.16
CA GLY A 13 -16.86 21.88 5.37
C GLY A 13 -16.80 20.48 6.00
N ILE A 14 -15.62 20.06 6.48
CA ILE A 14 -15.48 18.77 7.18
C ILE A 14 -16.32 18.78 8.47
N ALA A 15 -16.27 19.84 9.26
CA ALA A 15 -17.06 19.96 10.49
C ALA A 15 -18.57 19.85 10.19
N PHE A 16 -19.07 20.54 9.16
CA PHE A 16 -20.48 20.49 8.76
C PHE A 16 -20.86 19.10 8.23
N CYS A 17 -20.09 18.55 7.27
CA CYS A 17 -20.38 17.26 6.67
C CYS A 17 -20.18 16.07 7.65
N SER A 18 -19.43 16.28 8.73
CA SER A 18 -19.27 15.27 9.80
C SER A 18 -20.56 14.91 10.50
N LEU A 19 -21.60 15.74 10.41
CA LEU A 19 -22.94 15.47 10.93
C LEU A 19 -23.65 14.35 10.14
N TYR A 20 -23.32 14.18 8.87
CA TYR A 20 -24.01 13.27 7.94
C TYR A 20 -23.11 12.14 7.40
N ASN A 21 -21.82 12.15 7.68
CA ASN A 21 -20.88 11.20 7.12
C ASN A 21 -19.90 10.68 8.18
N ASP A 22 -19.99 9.40 8.51
CA ASP A 22 -19.18 8.76 9.55
C ASP A 22 -17.67 8.86 9.30
N LYS A 23 -17.24 8.82 8.04
CA LYS A 23 -15.82 8.96 7.70
C LYS A 23 -15.31 10.36 8.04
N LEU A 24 -16.07 11.40 7.70
CA LEU A 24 -15.72 12.78 8.03
C LEU A 24 -15.87 13.06 9.53
N LYS A 25 -16.81 12.42 10.21
CA LYS A 25 -16.95 12.48 11.66
C LYS A 25 -15.70 11.93 12.37
N LYS A 26 -15.22 10.77 11.98
CA LYS A 26 -13.97 10.18 12.51
C LYS A 26 -12.78 11.10 12.28
N MET A 27 -12.67 11.69 11.10
CA MET A 27 -11.61 12.63 10.74
C MET A 27 -11.67 13.89 11.58
N HIS A 28 -12.85 14.50 11.73
CA HIS A 28 -13.08 15.72 12.53
C HIS A 28 -12.73 15.50 14.01
N ILE A 29 -13.25 14.43 14.61
CA ILE A 29 -12.96 14.08 16.00
C ILE A 29 -11.48 13.75 16.17
N GLY A 30 -10.92 12.94 15.27
CA GLY A 30 -9.52 12.52 15.32
C GLY A 30 -8.55 13.70 15.23
N GLU A 31 -8.83 14.70 14.39
CA GLU A 31 -8.03 15.93 14.31
C GLU A 31 -7.99 16.69 15.64
N HIS A 32 -9.15 16.80 16.32
CA HIS A 32 -9.23 17.48 17.61
C HIS A 32 -8.48 16.72 18.71
N LEU A 33 -8.57 15.40 18.71
CA LEU A 33 -7.88 14.54 19.67
C LEU A 33 -6.37 14.49 19.43
N SER A 34 -5.89 14.77 18.22
CA SER A 34 -4.46 14.72 17.88
C SER A 34 -3.62 15.63 18.79
N PHE A 35 -4.06 16.86 18.99
CA PHE A 35 -3.31 17.79 19.88
C PHE A 35 -3.30 17.37 21.35
N LYS A 36 -4.38 16.71 21.81
CA LYS A 36 -4.42 16.17 23.18
C LYS A 36 -3.44 15.00 23.29
N LEU A 37 -3.52 14.05 22.36
CA LEU A 37 -2.63 12.89 22.30
C LEU A 37 -1.15 13.29 22.23
N LEU A 38 -0.83 14.28 21.38
CA LEU A 38 0.55 14.76 21.23
C LEU A 38 1.06 15.40 22.51
N LYS A 39 0.24 16.20 23.22
CA LYS A 39 0.64 16.80 24.50
C LYS A 39 0.88 15.74 25.59
N GLU A 40 0.15 14.64 25.56
CA GLU A 40 0.27 13.56 26.53
C GLU A 40 1.47 12.64 26.24
N LYS A 41 1.74 12.37 24.95
CA LYS A 41 2.71 11.32 24.55
C LYS A 41 4.06 11.84 24.10
N VAL A 42 4.16 13.10 23.67
CA VAL A 42 5.45 13.65 23.20
C VAL A 42 6.32 13.99 24.40
N ASN A 43 7.47 13.32 24.49
CA ASN A 43 8.52 13.67 25.43
C ASN A 43 9.54 14.59 24.74
N LYS A 44 9.78 15.78 25.28
CA LYS A 44 10.69 16.78 24.72
C LYS A 44 12.15 16.36 24.68
N ASN A 45 12.52 15.34 25.45
CA ASN A 45 13.87 14.77 25.47
C ASN A 45 14.09 13.75 24.35
N ASP A 46 13.02 13.30 23.68
CA ASP A 46 13.11 12.34 22.58
C ASP A 46 13.30 13.06 21.24
N GLU A 47 14.01 12.41 20.32
CA GLU A 47 14.19 12.88 18.96
C GLU A 47 13.18 12.18 18.02
N TYR A 48 12.25 12.97 17.46
CA TYR A 48 11.19 12.44 16.64
C TYR A 48 11.51 12.52 15.14
N LEU A 49 11.24 11.42 14.43
CA LEU A 49 11.10 11.40 12.96
C LEU A 49 9.61 11.38 12.63
N TRP A 50 9.18 12.37 11.88
CA TRP A 50 7.78 12.49 11.50
C TRP A 50 7.52 11.90 10.12
N PHE A 51 6.63 10.91 10.04
CA PHE A 51 6.11 10.33 8.80
C PHE A 51 4.67 10.75 8.59
N HIS A 52 4.36 11.20 7.38
CA HIS A 52 2.99 11.50 6.97
C HIS A 52 2.60 10.69 5.75
N ALA A 53 1.45 9.99 5.85
CA ALA A 53 0.80 9.26 4.76
C ALA A 53 -0.70 9.60 4.77
N ALA A 54 -1.29 10.04 3.65
CA ALA A 54 -2.69 10.43 3.66
C ALA A 54 -3.62 9.22 3.89
N SER A 55 -3.24 8.05 3.42
CA SER A 55 -4.07 6.84 3.40
C SER A 55 -3.29 5.57 3.71
N LEU A 56 -4.00 4.43 3.83
CA LEU A 56 -3.38 3.12 4.00
C LEU A 56 -2.43 2.77 2.85
N GLY A 57 -2.80 3.07 1.60
CA GLY A 57 -1.98 2.74 0.43
C GLY A 57 -0.66 3.50 0.39
N GLU A 58 -0.65 4.75 0.86
CA GLU A 58 0.58 5.54 1.00
C GLU A 58 1.42 5.06 2.17
N PHE A 59 0.78 4.73 3.29
CA PHE A 59 1.47 4.12 4.42
C PHE A 59 2.26 2.87 4.00
N GLU A 60 1.65 1.94 3.23
CA GLU A 60 2.34 0.73 2.76
C GLU A 60 3.57 1.05 1.89
N GLN A 61 3.62 2.21 1.24
CA GLN A 61 4.83 2.68 0.53
C GLN A 61 5.88 3.28 1.47
N GLY A 62 5.48 3.92 2.57
CA GLY A 62 6.40 4.44 3.58
C GLY A 62 6.89 3.39 4.57
N ARG A 63 6.15 2.30 4.73
CA ARG A 63 6.38 1.28 5.73
C ARG A 63 7.77 0.64 5.67
N PRO A 64 8.34 0.26 4.51
CA PRO A 64 9.69 -0.30 4.44
C PRO A 64 10.74 0.64 5.05
N LEU A 65 10.63 1.94 4.80
CA LEU A 65 11.54 2.94 5.37
C LEU A 65 11.35 3.07 6.89
N ILE A 66 10.10 3.06 7.38
CA ILE A 66 9.80 3.09 8.82
C ILE A 66 10.41 1.88 9.52
N GLU A 67 10.23 0.67 8.97
CA GLU A 67 10.76 -0.57 9.53
C GLU A 67 12.29 -0.62 9.48
N ALA A 68 12.92 -0.12 8.40
CA ALA A 68 14.36 0.00 8.31
C ALA A 68 14.94 0.96 9.37
N ILE A 69 14.34 2.14 9.52
CA ILE A 69 14.75 3.12 10.55
C ILE A 69 14.57 2.54 11.95
N ARG A 70 13.46 1.86 12.22
CA ARG A 70 13.24 1.22 13.52
C ARG A 70 14.32 0.19 13.87
N ARG A 71 14.79 -0.56 12.86
CA ARG A 71 15.86 -1.56 13.02
C ARG A 71 17.24 -0.94 13.16
N GLU A 72 17.56 0.07 12.33
CA GLU A 72 18.92 0.59 12.18
C GLU A 72 19.21 1.82 13.03
N LYS A 73 18.17 2.53 13.46
CA LYS A 73 18.25 3.78 14.22
C LYS A 73 17.24 3.79 15.37
N PRO A 74 17.31 2.82 16.31
CA PRO A 74 16.31 2.63 17.37
C PRO A 74 16.24 3.80 18.38
N GLN A 75 17.24 4.69 18.39
CA GLN A 75 17.27 5.88 19.23
C GLN A 75 16.18 6.89 18.85
N TYR A 76 15.73 6.91 17.58
CA TYR A 76 14.68 7.82 17.17
C TYR A 76 13.29 7.29 17.52
N LYS A 77 12.43 8.20 17.95
CA LYS A 77 10.99 7.96 18.06
C LYS A 77 10.29 8.27 16.76
N ILE A 78 9.33 7.45 16.38
CA ILE A 78 8.59 7.61 15.14
C ILE A 78 7.19 8.13 15.44
N LEU A 79 6.88 9.31 14.90
CA LEU A 79 5.53 9.83 14.81
C LEU A 79 4.98 9.54 13.42
N LEU A 80 3.86 8.84 13.34
CA LEU A 80 3.13 8.56 12.11
C LEU A 80 1.81 9.31 12.11
N THR A 81 1.55 10.08 11.06
CA THR A 81 0.29 10.80 10.89
C THR A 81 -0.46 10.35 9.65
N PHE A 82 -1.78 10.28 9.76
CA PHE A 82 -2.69 10.00 8.66
C PHE A 82 -3.65 11.17 8.43
N PHE A 83 -4.05 11.39 7.19
CA PHE A 83 -5.13 12.33 6.88
C PHE A 83 -6.48 11.63 6.80
N SER A 84 -6.54 10.43 6.23
CA SER A 84 -7.76 9.67 6.04
C SER A 84 -7.98 8.61 7.14
N PRO A 85 -9.23 8.39 7.58
CA PRO A 85 -9.57 7.27 8.46
C PRO A 85 -9.18 5.89 7.92
N SER A 86 -9.13 5.72 6.60
CA SER A 86 -8.71 4.45 5.98
C SER A 86 -7.29 4.01 6.35
N GLY A 87 -6.40 4.98 6.62
CA GLY A 87 -5.07 4.70 7.14
C GLY A 87 -5.06 4.54 8.66
N TYR A 88 -5.60 5.53 9.36
CA TYR A 88 -5.57 5.57 10.82
C TYR A 88 -6.28 4.39 11.48
N GLU A 89 -7.53 4.10 11.11
CA GLU A 89 -8.32 3.05 11.76
C GLU A 89 -7.69 1.65 11.60
N VAL A 90 -7.02 1.42 10.48
CA VAL A 90 -6.36 0.14 10.19
C VAL A 90 -4.98 0.04 10.86
N ARG A 91 -4.31 1.18 11.11
CA ARG A 91 -2.91 1.22 11.55
C ARG A 91 -2.68 1.91 12.89
N LYS A 92 -3.71 2.32 13.62
CA LYS A 92 -3.59 2.97 14.94
C LYS A 92 -2.81 2.15 15.98
N ASP A 93 -2.76 0.83 15.80
CA ASP A 93 -2.03 -0.10 16.69
C ASP A 93 -0.73 -0.64 16.05
N TYR A 94 -0.24 0.01 14.99
CA TYR A 94 0.98 -0.40 14.31
C TYR A 94 2.21 -0.22 15.21
N LYS A 95 2.94 -1.32 15.47
CA LYS A 95 4.08 -1.37 16.42
C LYS A 95 5.36 -0.72 15.91
N GLY A 96 5.42 -0.37 14.62
CA GLY A 96 6.59 0.32 14.04
C GLY A 96 6.65 1.82 14.34
N ALA A 97 5.60 2.43 14.93
CA ALA A 97 5.57 3.83 15.34
C ALA A 97 5.24 3.99 16.81
N ASP A 98 5.84 5.01 17.46
CA ASP A 98 5.64 5.30 18.90
C ASP A 98 4.36 6.11 19.13
N ILE A 99 4.05 7.01 18.20
CA ILE A 99 2.83 7.83 18.23
C ILE A 99 2.15 7.75 16.86
N ILE A 100 0.87 7.48 16.85
CA ILE A 100 0.05 7.45 15.63
C ILE A 100 -1.16 8.34 15.85
N THR A 101 -1.39 9.27 14.91
CA THR A 101 -2.50 10.23 15.02
C THR A 101 -2.96 10.75 13.66
N TYR A 102 -4.05 11.52 13.65
CA TYR A 102 -4.41 12.28 12.46
C TYR A 102 -3.54 13.52 12.32
N LEU A 103 -3.26 13.91 11.06
CA LEU A 103 -2.66 15.22 10.77
C LEU A 103 -3.76 16.28 10.86
N PRO A 104 -3.62 17.30 11.73
CA PRO A 104 -4.55 18.42 11.73
C PRO A 104 -4.55 19.18 10.39
N ILE A 105 -5.71 19.69 9.98
CA ILE A 105 -5.85 20.43 8.72
C ILE A 105 -4.82 21.55 8.64
N ASP A 106 -4.22 21.72 7.47
CA ASP A 106 -3.06 22.58 7.18
C ASP A 106 -3.39 24.08 7.23
N THR A 107 -3.91 24.54 8.37
CA THR A 107 -4.01 25.98 8.66
C THR A 107 -2.70 26.46 9.28
N PRO A 108 -2.33 27.76 9.11
CA PRO A 108 -1.11 28.28 9.73
C PRO A 108 -1.05 28.04 11.25
N LYS A 109 -2.18 28.16 11.94
CA LYS A 109 -2.28 27.94 13.39
C LYS A 109 -2.02 26.47 13.77
N ASN A 110 -2.65 25.53 13.06
CA ASN A 110 -2.48 24.11 13.32
C ASN A 110 -1.06 23.65 13.02
N ALA A 111 -0.51 24.06 11.88
CA ALA A 111 0.83 23.68 11.45
C ALA A 111 1.91 24.18 12.44
N ASN A 112 1.84 25.46 12.85
CA ASN A 112 2.75 25.98 13.89
C ASN A 112 2.65 25.19 15.19
N ARG A 113 1.43 25.04 15.72
CA ARG A 113 1.18 24.32 16.97
C ARG A 113 1.66 22.87 16.94
N PHE A 114 1.44 22.19 15.80
CA PHE A 114 1.88 20.82 15.62
C PHE A 114 3.40 20.70 15.63
N ILE A 115 4.10 21.54 14.85
CA ILE A 115 5.56 21.54 14.80
C ILE A 115 6.16 21.98 16.15
N ASP A 116 5.54 22.93 16.87
CA ASP A 116 5.97 23.33 18.21
C ASP A 116 5.91 22.19 19.22
N LEU A 117 4.89 21.33 19.13
CA LEU A 117 4.72 20.21 20.04
C LEU A 117 5.72 19.10 19.79
N ILE A 118 6.02 18.81 18.52
CA ILE A 118 6.80 17.62 18.14
C ILE A 118 8.29 17.97 17.98
N ASN A 119 8.59 19.15 17.43
CA ASN A 119 9.93 19.57 17.03
C ASN A 119 10.73 18.45 16.33
N PRO A 120 10.26 17.94 15.17
CA PRO A 120 10.83 16.75 14.58
C PRO A 120 12.24 17.02 14.04
N LYS A 121 13.13 16.04 14.14
CA LYS A 121 14.47 16.10 13.52
C LYS A 121 14.41 16.08 12.00
N MET A 122 13.46 15.34 11.46
CA MET A 122 13.20 15.21 10.02
C MET A 122 11.72 14.90 9.80
N ALA A 123 11.20 15.29 8.63
CA ALA A 123 9.83 14.98 8.20
C ALA A 123 9.85 14.24 6.85
N PHE A 124 9.05 13.19 6.75
CA PHE A 124 8.91 12.34 5.56
C PHE A 124 7.46 12.36 5.08
N PHE A 125 7.25 12.85 3.88
CA PHE A 125 5.93 12.91 3.24
C PHE A 125 5.86 11.85 2.14
N ILE A 126 4.90 10.94 2.26
CA ILE A 126 4.78 9.83 1.34
C ILE A 126 3.91 10.23 0.15
N LYS A 127 4.47 10.12 -1.06
CA LYS A 127 3.80 10.34 -2.34
C LYS A 127 3.41 11.81 -2.62
N TYR A 128 2.12 12.18 -2.54
CA TYR A 128 1.55 13.45 -3.05
C TYR A 128 1.22 14.47 -1.96
N GLU A 129 1.86 14.38 -0.83
CA GLU A 129 1.53 15.14 0.37
C GLU A 129 2.26 16.50 0.41
N PHE A 130 1.68 17.50 -0.27
CA PHE A 130 2.25 18.83 -0.44
C PHE A 130 1.53 19.87 0.43
N TRP A 131 1.58 19.70 1.75
CA TRP A 131 0.94 20.54 2.76
C TRP A 131 1.70 21.84 2.96
N TYR A 132 1.21 22.92 2.35
CA TYR A 132 1.94 24.19 2.21
C TYR A 132 2.43 24.79 3.54
N ASN A 133 1.54 24.90 4.55
CA ASN A 133 1.93 25.53 5.82
C ASN A 133 2.89 24.66 6.62
N TYR A 134 2.66 23.34 6.68
CA TYR A 134 3.59 22.42 7.31
C TYR A 134 4.97 22.50 6.67
N LEU A 135 5.04 22.38 5.36
CA LEU A 135 6.32 22.42 4.61
C LEU A 135 7.03 23.76 4.75
N LYS A 136 6.27 24.88 4.70
CA LYS A 136 6.80 26.22 4.90
C LYS A 136 7.45 26.35 6.27
N ILE A 137 6.77 25.95 7.35
CA ILE A 137 7.27 26.06 8.72
C ILE A 137 8.49 25.15 8.94
N LEU A 138 8.47 23.93 8.41
CA LEU A 138 9.63 23.04 8.45
C LEU A 138 10.85 23.71 7.82
N LYS A 139 10.68 24.33 6.64
CA LYS A 139 11.74 25.05 5.95
C LYS A 139 12.25 26.26 6.74
N GLU A 140 11.34 27.08 7.29
CA GLU A 140 11.68 28.26 8.10
C GLU A 140 12.43 27.88 9.39
N ARG A 141 12.18 26.71 9.93
CA ARG A 141 12.87 26.17 11.13
C ARG A 141 14.10 25.32 10.80
N ASN A 142 14.49 25.24 9.52
CA ASN A 142 15.60 24.41 9.06
C ASN A 142 15.44 22.92 9.40
N ILE A 143 14.21 22.43 9.49
CA ILE A 143 13.91 21.02 9.70
C ILE A 143 13.89 20.32 8.33
N PRO A 144 14.77 19.35 8.08
CA PRO A 144 14.81 18.64 6.80
C PRO A 144 13.50 17.93 6.50
N SER A 145 12.98 18.11 5.29
CA SER A 145 11.76 17.45 4.82
C SER A 145 12.01 16.72 3.49
N TYR A 146 11.50 15.50 3.42
CA TYR A 146 11.72 14.59 2.30
C TYR A 146 10.40 14.13 1.71
N SER A 147 10.29 14.13 0.39
CA SER A 147 9.18 13.49 -0.32
C SER A 147 9.63 12.10 -0.78
N ILE A 148 8.91 11.06 -0.35
CA ILE A 148 9.28 9.66 -0.54
C ILE A 148 8.31 8.96 -1.50
N SER A 149 8.87 8.14 -2.40
CA SER A 149 8.10 7.34 -3.38
C SER A 149 7.13 8.19 -4.21
N SER A 150 7.52 9.42 -4.52
CA SER A 150 6.70 10.36 -5.29
C SER A 150 6.75 10.03 -6.77
N ILE A 151 5.62 10.24 -7.45
CA ILE A 151 5.54 10.17 -8.90
C ILE A 151 4.90 11.44 -9.43
N PHE A 152 5.53 12.07 -10.41
CA PHE A 152 5.01 13.30 -11.01
C PHE A 152 4.49 13.04 -12.42
N ARG A 153 3.42 13.74 -12.79
CA ARG A 153 2.76 13.62 -14.09
C ARG A 153 2.57 15.00 -14.73
N PRO A 154 2.66 15.12 -16.06
CA PRO A 154 2.56 16.42 -16.73
C PRO A 154 1.23 17.16 -16.51
N GLN A 155 0.17 16.41 -16.16
CA GLN A 155 -1.16 16.97 -15.91
C GLN A 155 -1.29 17.66 -14.55
N GLN A 156 -0.37 17.42 -13.62
CA GLN A 156 -0.44 18.00 -12.29
C GLN A 156 -0.26 19.52 -12.33
N VAL A 157 -0.92 20.21 -11.41
CA VAL A 157 -0.97 21.66 -11.30
C VAL A 157 0.40 22.33 -11.28
N PHE A 158 1.41 21.70 -10.74
CA PHE A 158 2.77 22.21 -10.63
C PHE A 158 3.42 22.56 -11.98
N PHE A 159 3.03 21.83 -13.04
CA PHE A 159 3.58 21.95 -14.39
C PHE A 159 2.69 22.78 -15.32
N LYS A 160 1.60 23.37 -14.80
CA LYS A 160 0.70 24.24 -15.56
C LYS A 160 1.00 25.71 -15.30
N LEU A 161 0.79 26.57 -16.30
CA LEU A 161 1.04 28.02 -16.17
C LEU A 161 0.31 28.63 -14.97
N TYR A 162 -0.97 28.25 -14.77
CA TYR A 162 -1.77 28.72 -13.64
C TYR A 162 -1.29 28.19 -12.27
N GLY A 163 -0.56 27.08 -12.25
CA GLY A 163 -0.03 26.45 -11.07
C GLY A 163 1.34 26.95 -10.61
N ARG A 164 1.98 27.84 -11.37
CA ARG A 164 3.35 28.32 -11.12
C ARG A 164 3.56 28.93 -9.73
N LYS A 165 2.54 29.61 -9.18
CA LYS A 165 2.60 30.13 -7.81
C LYS A 165 2.56 29.03 -6.76
N TYR A 166 1.79 27.96 -7.02
CA TYR A 166 1.67 26.82 -6.11
C TYR A 166 2.88 25.90 -6.18
N SER A 167 3.53 25.79 -7.33
CA SER A 167 4.75 24.96 -7.47
C SER A 167 5.88 25.39 -6.53
N LYS A 168 5.85 26.63 -6.02
CA LYS A 168 6.81 27.11 -5.02
C LYS A 168 6.84 26.26 -3.75
N VAL A 169 5.76 25.53 -3.41
CA VAL A 169 5.71 24.61 -2.27
C VAL A 169 6.77 23.51 -2.38
N LEU A 170 7.11 23.10 -3.61
CA LEU A 170 8.12 22.08 -3.87
C LEU A 170 9.53 22.52 -3.44
N ASN A 171 9.82 23.83 -3.41
CA ASN A 171 11.10 24.37 -2.94
C ASN A 171 11.29 24.23 -1.40
N TYR A 172 10.26 23.88 -0.67
CA TYR A 172 10.36 23.67 0.78
C TYR A 172 10.96 22.30 1.13
N PHE A 173 10.92 21.34 0.19
CA PHE A 173 11.55 20.06 0.41
C PHE A 173 13.08 20.11 0.33
N THR A 174 13.72 19.41 1.24
CA THR A 174 15.17 19.20 1.23
C THR A 174 15.57 18.31 0.06
N ARG A 175 14.80 17.23 -0.21
CA ARG A 175 15.03 16.33 -1.34
C ARG A 175 13.77 15.53 -1.69
N PHE A 176 13.67 15.21 -2.98
CA PHE A 176 12.66 14.27 -3.50
C PHE A 176 13.29 12.93 -3.82
N TYR A 177 12.66 11.87 -3.37
CA TYR A 177 12.92 10.49 -3.79
C TYR A 177 11.75 10.04 -4.66
N VAL A 178 11.99 10.02 -5.98
CA VAL A 178 10.93 9.78 -6.98
C VAL A 178 11.01 8.36 -7.55
N GLN A 179 9.88 7.86 -8.04
CA GLN A 179 9.78 6.50 -8.55
C GLN A 179 10.48 6.30 -9.90
N ASN A 180 10.59 7.33 -10.75
CA ASN A 180 11.11 7.19 -12.10
C ASN A 180 11.81 8.46 -12.62
N THR A 181 12.56 8.28 -13.71
CA THR A 181 13.30 9.36 -14.39
C THR A 181 12.38 10.42 -15.00
N ALA A 182 11.17 10.05 -15.47
CA ALA A 182 10.20 11.00 -15.99
C ALA A 182 9.78 12.03 -14.91
N SER A 183 9.57 11.59 -13.68
CA SER A 183 9.27 12.47 -12.54
C SER A 183 10.45 13.40 -12.25
N LYS A 184 11.69 12.89 -12.28
CA LYS A 184 12.91 13.71 -12.12
C LYS A 184 12.98 14.79 -13.20
N GLN A 185 12.74 14.44 -14.47
CA GLN A 185 12.76 15.38 -15.58
C GLN A 185 11.70 16.48 -15.43
N LEU A 186 10.46 16.11 -15.05
CA LEU A 186 9.41 17.09 -14.82
C LEU A 186 9.76 18.10 -13.72
N LEU A 187 10.35 17.64 -12.62
CA LEU A 187 10.80 18.52 -11.54
C LEU A 187 11.96 19.41 -11.99
N SER A 188 12.94 18.87 -12.72
CA SER A 188 14.05 19.64 -13.27
C SER A 188 13.58 20.76 -14.21
N ASN A 189 12.56 20.53 -15.02
CA ASN A 189 11.99 21.51 -15.94
C ASN A 189 11.39 22.75 -15.24
N ILE A 190 11.08 22.63 -13.94
CA ILE A 190 10.61 23.75 -13.11
C ILE A 190 11.66 24.22 -12.08
N GLY A 191 12.93 23.81 -12.26
CA GLY A 191 14.05 24.26 -11.44
C GLY A 191 14.27 23.47 -10.14
N ILE A 192 13.60 22.33 -9.94
CA ILE A 192 13.79 21.46 -8.77
C ILE A 192 14.82 20.37 -9.11
N ASN A 193 16.06 20.53 -8.62
CA ASN A 193 17.18 19.65 -8.96
C ASN A 193 17.62 18.70 -7.82
N ASN A 194 17.14 18.91 -6.61
CA ASN A 194 17.38 18.06 -5.44
C ASN A 194 16.55 16.76 -5.49
N VAL A 195 16.68 15.99 -6.58
CA VAL A 195 15.85 14.83 -6.90
C VAL A 195 16.72 13.58 -7.11
N THR A 196 16.37 12.52 -6.40
CA THR A 196 16.96 11.17 -6.56
C THR A 196 15.89 10.21 -7.08
N VAL A 197 16.21 9.40 -8.08
CA VAL A 197 15.35 8.29 -8.51
C VAL A 197 15.63 7.11 -7.63
N SER A 198 14.66 6.68 -6.82
CA SER A 198 14.77 5.56 -5.86
C SER A 198 13.92 4.36 -6.21
N GLY A 199 13.09 4.45 -7.23
CA GLY A 199 12.12 3.40 -7.53
C GLY A 199 10.85 3.50 -6.69
N ASP A 200 10.00 2.49 -6.85
CA ASP A 200 8.75 2.36 -6.10
C ASP A 200 8.96 1.44 -4.89
N THR A 201 8.84 1.98 -3.69
CA THR A 201 9.04 1.25 -2.43
C THR A 201 8.07 0.07 -2.21
N ARG A 202 7.02 -0.06 -3.05
CA ARG A 202 6.18 -1.26 -3.05
C ARG A 202 6.95 -2.51 -3.48
N PHE A 203 7.99 -2.36 -4.32
CA PHE A 203 8.85 -3.48 -4.70
C PHE A 203 9.69 -3.98 -3.53
N ASP A 204 10.16 -3.09 -2.66
CA ASP A 204 10.88 -3.48 -1.43
C ASP A 204 9.96 -4.36 -0.57
N ARG A 205 8.69 -3.97 -0.46
CA ARG A 205 7.68 -4.77 0.26
C ARG A 205 7.46 -6.14 -0.38
N VAL A 206 7.44 -6.24 -1.71
CA VAL A 206 7.33 -7.52 -2.42
C VAL A 206 8.54 -8.41 -2.15
N ILE A 207 9.75 -7.81 -2.16
CA ILE A 207 10.99 -8.52 -1.83
C ILE A 207 10.95 -9.05 -0.39
N ASP A 208 10.51 -8.23 0.56
CA ASP A 208 10.36 -8.65 1.96
C ASP A 208 9.36 -9.80 2.11
N ILE A 209 8.20 -9.71 1.46
CA ILE A 209 7.19 -10.77 1.44
C ILE A 209 7.78 -12.05 0.85
N ARG A 210 8.52 -11.94 -0.26
CA ARG A 210 9.21 -13.06 -0.88
C ARG A 210 10.20 -13.71 0.09
N ASN A 211 11.04 -12.92 0.75
CA ASN A 211 12.04 -13.41 1.71
C ASN A 211 11.41 -14.05 2.96
N GLN A 212 10.20 -13.62 3.34
CA GLN A 212 9.42 -14.16 4.46
C GLN A 212 8.46 -15.28 4.04
N SER A 213 8.44 -15.67 2.76
CA SER A 213 7.52 -16.68 2.23
C SER A 213 7.71 -18.01 2.93
N LYS A 214 6.59 -18.62 3.34
CA LYS A 214 6.59 -19.93 3.98
C LYS A 214 6.53 -21.03 2.93
N ARG A 215 7.25 -22.10 3.19
CA ARG A 215 7.05 -23.34 2.45
C ARG A 215 5.63 -23.85 2.69
N LEU A 216 4.96 -24.24 1.62
CA LEU A 216 3.59 -24.75 1.65
C LEU A 216 3.56 -26.18 1.10
N PRO A 217 3.72 -27.21 1.96
CA PRO A 217 3.87 -28.61 1.51
C PRO A 217 2.73 -29.09 0.59
N ILE A 218 1.50 -28.65 0.82
CA ILE A 218 0.35 -28.97 -0.05
C ILE A 218 0.50 -28.33 -1.44
N VAL A 219 0.96 -27.06 -1.50
CA VAL A 219 1.20 -26.37 -2.77
C VAL A 219 2.39 -26.98 -3.50
N GLU A 220 3.44 -27.36 -2.76
CA GLU A 220 4.60 -28.08 -3.31
C GLU A 220 4.20 -29.41 -3.94
N ALA A 221 3.37 -30.20 -3.25
CA ALA A 221 2.85 -31.45 -3.77
C ALA A 221 1.95 -31.25 -5.00
N PHE A 222 1.09 -30.22 -4.98
CA PHE A 222 0.22 -29.86 -6.10
C PHE A 222 1.01 -29.43 -7.34
N THR A 223 2.01 -28.59 -7.17
CA THR A 223 2.74 -27.98 -8.29
C THR A 223 3.94 -28.81 -8.75
N GLY A 224 4.47 -29.70 -7.90
CA GLY A 224 5.74 -30.38 -8.12
C GLY A 224 6.97 -29.47 -7.99
N LYS A 225 6.79 -28.27 -7.42
CA LYS A 225 7.83 -27.27 -7.24
C LYS A 225 8.14 -27.12 -5.75
N GLU A 226 9.41 -26.98 -5.40
CA GLU A 226 9.87 -26.71 -4.03
C GLU A 226 10.57 -25.36 -3.94
N ILE A 227 10.43 -24.70 -2.80
CA ILE A 227 11.17 -23.48 -2.48
C ILE A 227 12.35 -23.88 -1.59
N THR A 228 13.56 -23.47 -1.97
CA THR A 228 14.76 -23.64 -1.13
C THR A 228 14.71 -22.70 0.08
N LYS A 229 15.56 -22.96 1.08
CA LYS A 229 15.75 -22.06 2.24
C LYS A 229 16.21 -20.64 1.82
N GLN A 230 16.76 -20.48 0.62
CA GLN A 230 17.20 -19.19 0.06
C GLN A 230 16.14 -18.53 -0.82
N GLY A 231 14.90 -19.06 -0.85
CA GLY A 231 13.79 -18.50 -1.63
C GLY A 231 13.86 -18.80 -3.14
N THR A 232 14.73 -19.71 -3.57
CA THR A 232 14.81 -20.12 -4.97
C THR A 232 13.84 -21.25 -5.25
N LEU A 233 13.08 -21.16 -6.33
CA LEU A 233 12.15 -22.20 -6.76
C LEU A 233 12.93 -23.33 -7.44
N LEU A 234 12.75 -24.57 -6.95
CA LEU A 234 13.28 -25.77 -7.58
C LEU A 234 12.13 -26.59 -8.15
N THR A 235 12.22 -26.97 -9.41
CA THR A 235 11.27 -27.90 -10.02
C THR A 235 11.77 -29.33 -9.79
N ARG A 236 11.08 -30.10 -8.93
CA ARG A 236 11.50 -31.49 -8.61
C ARG A 236 11.12 -32.51 -9.68
N LYS A 237 10.01 -32.34 -10.36
CA LYS A 237 9.58 -33.16 -11.49
C LYS A 237 9.21 -32.27 -12.66
N ARG A 238 9.61 -32.68 -13.84
CA ARG A 238 9.17 -32.09 -15.12
C ARG A 238 7.68 -32.38 -15.33
N ASN A 239 6.84 -31.70 -14.52
CA ASN A 239 5.42 -31.68 -14.79
C ASN A 239 5.25 -30.59 -15.87
N ASN A 240 4.99 -30.99 -17.10
CA ASN A 240 4.84 -30.08 -18.26
C ASN A 240 3.58 -29.21 -18.16
N ARG A 241 2.91 -29.18 -16.99
CA ARG A 241 1.68 -28.43 -16.79
C ARG A 241 1.97 -27.07 -16.19
N LEU A 242 1.48 -26.01 -16.85
CA LEU A 242 1.56 -24.63 -16.36
C LEU A 242 0.74 -24.45 -15.08
N ILE A 243 1.32 -23.79 -14.10
CA ILE A 243 0.66 -23.45 -12.84
C ILE A 243 0.12 -22.02 -12.97
N PHE A 244 -1.20 -21.92 -13.06
CA PHE A 244 -1.91 -20.65 -13.04
C PHE A 244 -2.39 -20.35 -11.63
N VAL A 245 -1.99 -19.21 -11.05
CA VAL A 245 -2.42 -18.74 -9.73
C VAL A 245 -3.37 -17.57 -9.90
N ALA A 246 -4.63 -17.73 -9.53
CA ALA A 246 -5.65 -16.68 -9.52
C ALA A 246 -5.95 -16.27 -8.08
N GLY A 247 -5.40 -15.14 -7.64
CA GLY A 247 -5.58 -14.63 -6.28
C GLY A 247 -6.56 -13.47 -6.18
N SER A 248 -7.25 -13.36 -5.05
CA SER A 248 -8.26 -12.33 -4.77
C SER A 248 -9.35 -12.25 -5.84
N SER A 249 -9.73 -13.42 -6.41
CA SER A 249 -10.66 -13.49 -7.53
C SER A 249 -12.11 -13.20 -7.11
N TRP A 250 -12.87 -12.62 -8.03
CA TRP A 250 -14.30 -12.38 -7.93
C TRP A 250 -15.03 -13.17 -9.01
N LEU A 251 -16.35 -13.31 -8.87
CA LEU A 251 -17.17 -14.09 -9.82
C LEU A 251 -17.00 -13.66 -11.27
N VAL A 252 -16.84 -12.36 -11.52
CA VAL A 252 -16.64 -11.81 -12.87
C VAL A 252 -15.30 -12.27 -13.45
N ASP A 253 -14.23 -12.19 -12.65
CA ASP A 253 -12.90 -12.65 -13.04
C ASP A 253 -12.92 -14.14 -13.37
N GLU A 254 -13.55 -14.94 -12.50
CA GLU A 254 -13.60 -16.40 -12.61
C GLU A 254 -14.36 -16.87 -13.82
N LYS A 255 -15.48 -16.23 -14.17
CA LYS A 255 -16.22 -16.52 -15.42
C LYS A 255 -15.35 -16.35 -16.66
N ILE A 256 -14.39 -15.45 -16.62
CA ILE A 256 -13.48 -15.18 -17.76
C ILE A 256 -12.38 -16.23 -17.80
N PHE A 257 -11.57 -16.35 -16.75
CA PHE A 257 -10.39 -17.21 -16.82
C PHE A 257 -10.71 -18.70 -16.72
N LEU A 258 -11.80 -19.12 -16.02
CA LEU A 258 -12.20 -20.52 -15.95
C LEU A 258 -12.70 -21.05 -17.30
N LYS A 259 -13.33 -20.18 -18.12
CA LYS A 259 -13.68 -20.57 -19.49
C LYS A 259 -12.44 -20.98 -20.29
N TYR A 260 -11.36 -20.18 -20.17
CA TYR A 260 -10.09 -20.49 -20.82
C TYR A 260 -9.42 -21.72 -20.20
N PHE A 261 -9.34 -21.79 -18.86
CA PHE A 261 -8.73 -22.91 -18.13
C PHE A 261 -9.40 -24.27 -18.48
N ASN A 262 -10.73 -24.31 -18.54
CA ASN A 262 -11.47 -25.54 -18.87
C ASN A 262 -11.13 -26.06 -20.28
N ALA A 263 -10.81 -25.20 -21.23
CA ALA A 263 -10.43 -25.56 -22.59
C ALA A 263 -8.95 -25.99 -22.72
N HIS A 264 -8.13 -25.83 -21.67
CA HIS A 264 -6.68 -26.08 -21.74
C HIS A 264 -6.26 -27.15 -20.71
N PRO A 265 -6.24 -28.44 -21.06
CA PRO A 265 -5.94 -29.55 -20.13
C PRO A 265 -4.50 -29.56 -19.61
N GLY A 266 -3.57 -28.86 -20.29
CA GLY A 266 -2.16 -28.77 -19.90
C GLY A 266 -1.88 -27.83 -18.72
N TRP A 267 -2.90 -27.29 -18.05
CA TRP A 267 -2.77 -26.35 -16.94
C TRP A 267 -3.24 -26.93 -15.62
N LYS A 268 -2.62 -26.47 -14.52
CA LYS A 268 -3.14 -26.60 -13.16
C LYS A 268 -3.52 -25.20 -12.64
N LEU A 269 -4.57 -25.13 -11.85
CA LEU A 269 -5.09 -23.87 -11.31
C LEU A 269 -5.03 -23.86 -9.78
N ILE A 270 -4.43 -22.82 -9.21
CA ILE A 270 -4.62 -22.47 -7.80
C ILE A 270 -5.52 -21.24 -7.77
N ILE A 271 -6.67 -21.34 -7.12
CA ILE A 271 -7.63 -20.24 -7.02
C ILE A 271 -7.84 -19.85 -5.55
N ALA A 272 -7.57 -18.60 -5.22
CA ALA A 272 -7.80 -18.01 -3.90
C ALA A 272 -8.84 -16.88 -4.03
N PRO A 273 -10.13 -17.16 -3.77
CA PRO A 273 -11.19 -16.19 -3.92
C PRO A 273 -11.08 -15.06 -2.88
N HIS A 274 -11.53 -13.85 -3.23
CA HIS A 274 -11.52 -12.70 -2.31
C HIS A 274 -12.46 -12.92 -1.11
N VAL A 275 -13.59 -13.62 -1.33
CA VAL A 275 -14.55 -13.96 -0.30
C VAL A 275 -14.58 -15.48 -0.13
N ILE A 276 -14.33 -15.94 1.10
CA ILE A 276 -14.36 -17.36 1.47
C ILE A 276 -15.66 -17.62 2.21
N SER A 277 -16.62 -18.27 1.52
CA SER A 277 -17.86 -18.78 2.12
C SER A 277 -18.28 -20.07 1.41
N THR A 278 -19.04 -20.94 2.06
CA THR A 278 -19.51 -22.20 1.49
C THR A 278 -20.23 -21.99 0.16
N ASN A 279 -21.12 -20.99 0.11
CA ASN A 279 -21.84 -20.62 -1.11
C ASN A 279 -20.90 -20.20 -2.23
N ARG A 280 -19.88 -19.40 -1.88
CA ARG A 280 -18.92 -18.88 -2.86
C ARG A 280 -18.04 -19.97 -3.42
N LEU A 281 -17.54 -20.87 -2.57
CA LEU A 281 -16.74 -22.02 -2.99
C LEU A 281 -17.56 -22.98 -3.88
N SER A 282 -18.84 -23.19 -3.56
CA SER A 282 -19.75 -23.97 -4.41
C SER A 282 -19.95 -23.33 -5.79
N GLN A 283 -20.13 -22.00 -5.87
CA GLN A 283 -20.23 -21.29 -7.15
C GLN A 283 -18.97 -21.46 -8.00
N ILE A 284 -17.78 -21.39 -7.42
CA ILE A 284 -16.53 -21.61 -8.15
C ILE A 284 -16.50 -23.03 -8.73
N LYS A 285 -16.86 -24.03 -7.91
CA LYS A 285 -16.89 -25.44 -8.37
C LYS A 285 -17.84 -25.67 -9.53
N THR A 286 -18.97 -24.95 -9.60
CA THR A 286 -19.91 -25.08 -10.72
C THR A 286 -19.36 -24.51 -12.03
N LEU A 287 -18.39 -23.60 -11.99
CA LEU A 287 -17.75 -23.02 -13.18
C LEU A 287 -16.59 -23.87 -13.72
N ILE A 288 -16.10 -24.82 -12.91
CA ILE A 288 -15.01 -25.72 -13.28
C ILE A 288 -15.63 -26.93 -14.01
N SER A 289 -15.00 -27.37 -15.08
CA SER A 289 -15.44 -28.53 -15.85
C SER A 289 -15.44 -29.80 -14.99
N LYS A 290 -16.45 -30.69 -15.18
CA LYS A 290 -16.68 -31.89 -14.35
C LYS A 290 -15.57 -32.93 -14.48
N ASP A 291 -14.81 -32.91 -15.56
CA ASP A 291 -13.64 -33.77 -15.78
C ASP A 291 -12.43 -33.38 -14.94
N LYS A 292 -12.43 -32.19 -14.32
CA LYS A 292 -11.33 -31.66 -13.52
C LYS A 292 -11.43 -32.10 -12.06
N LYS A 293 -10.34 -32.65 -11.51
CA LYS A 293 -10.25 -33.00 -10.10
C LYS A 293 -9.98 -31.73 -9.27
N VAL A 294 -10.97 -31.38 -8.42
CA VAL A 294 -10.94 -30.15 -7.59
C VAL A 294 -10.77 -30.54 -6.13
N ILE A 295 -9.79 -29.92 -5.45
CA ILE A 295 -9.54 -30.13 -4.01
C ILE A 295 -9.50 -28.77 -3.30
N ASN A 296 -10.07 -28.72 -2.09
CA ASN A 296 -9.94 -27.57 -1.20
C ASN A 296 -8.65 -27.71 -0.38
N TYR A 297 -7.92 -26.61 -0.20
CA TYR A 297 -6.62 -26.58 0.51
C TYR A 297 -6.72 -27.13 1.94
N THR A 298 -7.76 -26.73 2.70
CA THR A 298 -7.92 -27.15 4.11
C THR A 298 -8.20 -28.66 4.28
N HIS A 299 -8.64 -29.34 3.23
CA HIS A 299 -8.92 -30.79 3.25
C HIS A 299 -7.91 -31.59 2.43
N ALA A 300 -6.92 -30.94 1.85
CA ALA A 300 -5.95 -31.57 0.97
C ALA A 300 -4.86 -32.32 1.75
N THR A 301 -4.52 -33.52 1.27
CA THR A 301 -3.29 -34.23 1.66
C THR A 301 -2.26 -34.14 0.53
N ALA A 302 -0.98 -34.35 0.84
CA ALA A 302 0.07 -34.27 -0.18
C ALA A 302 -0.11 -35.35 -1.28
N THR A 303 -0.70 -36.47 -0.97
CA THR A 303 -1.00 -37.55 -1.91
C THR A 303 -2.18 -37.22 -2.83
N ASP A 304 -3.27 -36.68 -2.27
CA ASP A 304 -4.49 -36.42 -3.03
C ASP A 304 -4.34 -35.24 -4.00
N VAL A 305 -3.53 -34.27 -3.61
CA VAL A 305 -3.38 -33.01 -4.35
C VAL A 305 -2.44 -33.12 -5.55
N SER A 306 -1.54 -34.10 -5.56
CA SER A 306 -0.57 -34.31 -6.64
C SER A 306 -1.23 -34.47 -8.02
N ASP A 307 -2.35 -35.21 -8.06
CA ASP A 307 -3.10 -35.52 -9.28
C ASP A 307 -4.27 -34.54 -9.54
N ALA A 308 -4.50 -33.58 -8.64
CA ALA A 308 -5.56 -32.62 -8.80
C ALA A 308 -5.25 -31.61 -9.91
N ASP A 309 -6.30 -31.10 -10.56
CA ASP A 309 -6.23 -30.06 -11.58
C ASP A 309 -6.42 -28.68 -10.99
N VAL A 310 -7.23 -28.59 -9.92
CA VAL A 310 -7.59 -27.32 -9.27
C VAL A 310 -7.44 -27.45 -7.75
N LEU A 311 -6.69 -26.51 -7.18
CA LEU A 311 -6.57 -26.31 -5.74
C LEU A 311 -7.30 -25.01 -5.35
N ILE A 312 -8.40 -25.13 -4.61
CA ILE A 312 -9.13 -23.98 -4.08
C ILE A 312 -8.57 -23.64 -2.70
N VAL A 313 -8.05 -22.43 -2.55
CA VAL A 313 -7.50 -21.92 -1.28
C VAL A 313 -8.64 -21.34 -0.46
N ASP A 314 -9.14 -22.11 0.47
CA ASP A 314 -10.29 -21.81 1.32
C ASP A 314 -9.89 -21.32 2.72
N CYS A 315 -8.70 -20.70 2.85
CA CYS A 315 -8.18 -20.10 4.07
C CYS A 315 -7.43 -18.81 3.78
N ILE A 316 -7.21 -17.99 4.82
CA ILE A 316 -6.57 -16.67 4.72
C ILE A 316 -5.07 -16.75 5.04
N GLY A 317 -4.25 -15.85 4.47
CA GLY A 317 -2.86 -15.63 4.87
C GLY A 317 -1.81 -16.40 4.06
N LEU A 318 -2.21 -17.20 3.07
CA LEU A 318 -1.28 -18.00 2.26
C LEU A 318 -0.97 -17.41 0.87
N LEU A 319 -1.83 -16.53 0.36
CA LEU A 319 -1.82 -16.09 -1.04
C LEU A 319 -0.47 -15.51 -1.47
N SER A 320 0.16 -14.68 -0.64
CA SER A 320 1.46 -14.08 -0.93
C SER A 320 2.58 -15.13 -1.13
N SER A 321 2.53 -16.23 -0.38
CA SER A 321 3.47 -17.35 -0.54
C SER A 321 3.10 -18.24 -1.74
N ILE A 322 1.81 -18.36 -2.05
CA ILE A 322 1.32 -19.19 -3.17
C ILE A 322 1.75 -18.62 -4.53
N TYR A 323 1.79 -17.31 -4.68
CA TYR A 323 2.22 -16.69 -5.94
C TYR A 323 3.61 -17.13 -6.40
N MET A 324 4.50 -17.50 -5.48
CA MET A 324 5.84 -17.98 -5.82
C MET A 324 5.85 -19.31 -6.59
N TYR A 325 4.78 -20.09 -6.52
CA TYR A 325 4.68 -21.38 -7.20
C TYR A 325 4.04 -21.27 -8.59
N GLY A 326 3.47 -20.09 -8.94
CA GLY A 326 2.83 -19.85 -10.24
C GLY A 326 3.83 -19.65 -11.38
N ASP A 327 3.52 -20.18 -12.55
CA ASP A 327 4.16 -19.77 -13.81
C ASP A 327 3.45 -18.55 -14.40
N LEU A 328 2.13 -18.45 -14.14
CA LEU A 328 1.29 -17.32 -14.48
C LEU A 328 0.48 -16.92 -13.26
N SER A 329 0.42 -15.63 -12.96
CA SER A 329 -0.34 -15.09 -11.83
C SER A 329 -1.35 -14.04 -12.27
N TYR A 330 -2.56 -14.12 -11.70
CA TYR A 330 -3.63 -13.17 -11.88
C TYR A 330 -4.07 -12.60 -10.53
N VAL A 331 -4.27 -11.31 -10.46
CA VAL A 331 -4.83 -10.62 -9.28
C VAL A 331 -6.21 -10.10 -9.63
N GLY A 332 -7.24 -10.64 -9.00
CA GLY A 332 -8.63 -10.32 -9.25
C GLY A 332 -9.08 -8.96 -8.74
N GLY A 333 -10.30 -8.56 -9.13
CA GLY A 333 -10.95 -7.33 -8.71
C GLY A 333 -10.87 -6.19 -9.73
N GLY A 334 -10.34 -6.42 -10.95
CA GLY A 334 -10.22 -5.41 -12.01
C GLY A 334 -11.53 -5.09 -12.77
N PHE A 335 -12.54 -5.96 -12.70
CA PHE A 335 -13.76 -5.88 -13.50
C PHE A 335 -15.03 -5.48 -12.73
N GLY A 336 -14.92 -4.99 -11.50
CA GLY A 336 -16.08 -4.63 -10.68
C GLY A 336 -16.67 -3.25 -11.02
N VAL A 337 -18.01 -3.14 -11.04
CA VAL A 337 -18.76 -1.88 -11.26
C VAL A 337 -18.58 -0.88 -10.11
N THR A 338 -18.08 -1.31 -8.98
CA THR A 338 -17.72 -0.50 -7.80
C THR A 338 -16.21 -0.29 -7.72
N SER A 339 -15.60 0.13 -8.83
CA SER A 339 -14.20 0.55 -8.83
C SER A 339 -14.08 1.92 -8.16
N SER A 340 -14.17 1.95 -6.83
CA SER A 340 -13.48 2.98 -6.10
C SER A 340 -11.99 2.81 -6.42
N LEU A 341 -11.38 3.75 -7.08
CA LEU A 341 -9.97 4.22 -7.19
C LEU A 341 -8.78 3.27 -6.82
N TRP A 342 -8.99 1.96 -6.59
CA TRP A 342 -7.98 1.03 -6.05
C TRP A 342 -7.64 -0.17 -6.95
N ASN A 343 -8.16 -0.20 -8.19
CA ASN A 343 -7.91 -1.31 -9.11
C ASN A 343 -6.75 -1.00 -10.06
N THR A 344 -5.55 -1.30 -9.62
CA THR A 344 -4.43 -1.55 -10.53
C THR A 344 -4.18 -3.06 -10.56
N SER A 345 -4.73 -3.73 -11.57
CA SER A 345 -4.33 -5.08 -11.93
C SER A 345 -2.89 -5.03 -12.47
N TYR A 346 -1.99 -5.74 -11.79
CA TYR A 346 -0.64 -5.93 -12.26
C TYR A 346 -0.52 -7.36 -12.78
N PHE A 347 -0.19 -7.52 -14.05
CA PHE A 347 0.31 -8.76 -14.59
C PHE A 347 1.80 -8.88 -14.23
N TRP A 348 2.17 -9.98 -13.62
CA TRP A 348 3.55 -10.35 -13.38
C TRP A 348 3.88 -11.53 -14.28
N THR A 349 4.76 -11.31 -15.25
CA THR A 349 5.52 -12.37 -15.90
C THR A 349 6.89 -12.44 -15.25
N GLN A 350 7.30 -13.64 -14.86
CA GLN A 350 8.68 -13.92 -14.45
C GLN A 350 9.58 -13.99 -15.67
#